data_8db9173ae55871d98e3b6864017ca3c0
#
_entry.id   8db9173ae55871d98e3b6864017ca3c0
#
_cell.length_a   1.000
_cell.length_b   1.000
_cell.length_c   1.000
_cell.angle_alpha   90.00
_cell.angle_beta   90.00
_cell.angle_gamma   90.00
#
_symmetry.space_group_name_H-M   'P 1'
#
loop_
_entity.id
_entity.type
_entity.pdbx_description
1 polymer ?
#
loop_
_entity_poly.entity_id
_entity_poly.type
_entity_poly.pdbx_seq_one_letter_code
_entity_poly.pdbx_strand_id
1 'polypeptide(L)'
;GDGLSGLMTAAVLAKVPGIEVNLIAKKGTKNADKRTTAISDTNYKFINQNITTFGQKLFWPSKKIELFYETSKEKINFLNLKEANSNLMYVFENDKIKKVLLKEISKNKIKLIRKDLKNLDELKNYDLIILCIGGQSKIYNNITKNRSIKKDYKEIAITGYVKHNFKTLNTSQFFLKEGPLAILPFSKNYFSFVWSVKKHFFENNSKKITTLVKNKIVELLKNKQDITINNIQSY
;
A
#
# COMPACT_ATOMS: atom_id res chain seq x y z
N GLY A 1 -12.88 7.89 8.14
CA GLY A 1 -11.52 8.33 7.80
C GLY A 1 -11.30 8.45 6.31
N ASP A 2 -10.42 9.37 5.88
CA ASP A 2 -10.11 9.68 4.47
C ASP A 2 -8.87 8.95 3.92
N GLY A 3 -8.57 7.78 4.47
CA GLY A 3 -7.68 6.81 3.86
C GLY A 3 -8.30 6.17 2.61
N LEU A 4 -7.53 5.37 1.85
CA LEU A 4 -8.02 4.74 0.61
C LEU A 4 -9.30 3.94 0.85
N SER A 5 -9.37 3.13 1.91
CA SER A 5 -10.55 2.34 2.25
C SER A 5 -11.78 3.22 2.49
N GLY A 6 -11.65 4.28 3.30
CA GLY A 6 -12.77 5.18 3.59
C GLY A 6 -13.28 5.94 2.38
N LEU A 7 -12.35 6.42 1.53
CA LEU A 7 -12.70 7.11 0.30
C LEU A 7 -13.40 6.18 -0.70
N MET A 8 -12.89 4.95 -0.87
CA MET A 8 -13.52 3.95 -1.75
C MET A 8 -14.91 3.54 -1.25
N THR A 9 -15.04 3.25 0.04
CA THR A 9 -16.33 2.91 0.67
C THR A 9 -17.35 4.02 0.47
N ALA A 10 -16.98 5.27 0.77
CA ALA A 10 -17.86 6.41 0.58
C ALA A 10 -18.28 6.59 -0.89
N ALA A 11 -17.34 6.45 -1.82
CA ALA A 11 -17.61 6.59 -3.25
C ALA A 11 -18.57 5.50 -3.80
N VAL A 12 -18.46 4.27 -3.30
CA VAL A 12 -19.39 3.17 -3.67
C VAL A 12 -20.78 3.43 -3.11
N LEU A 13 -20.88 3.72 -1.80
CA LEU A 13 -22.16 3.90 -1.14
C LEU A 13 -22.95 5.11 -1.65
N ALA A 14 -22.27 6.18 -2.04
CA ALA A 14 -22.94 7.36 -2.60
C ALA A 14 -23.65 7.12 -3.94
N LYS A 15 -23.39 5.98 -4.59
CA LYS A 15 -24.08 5.57 -5.82
C LYS A 15 -25.33 4.74 -5.55
N VAL A 16 -25.57 4.35 -4.31
CA VAL A 16 -26.74 3.57 -3.93
C VAL A 16 -27.91 4.53 -3.71
N PRO A 17 -29.04 4.36 -4.43
CA PRO A 17 -30.22 5.21 -4.24
C PRO A 17 -30.70 5.20 -2.80
N GLY A 18 -31.09 6.36 -2.27
CA GLY A 18 -31.61 6.52 -0.92
C GLY A 18 -30.56 6.54 0.20
N ILE A 19 -29.27 6.45 -0.11
CA ILE A 19 -28.19 6.55 0.88
C ILE A 19 -27.54 7.93 0.82
N GLU A 20 -27.60 8.68 1.92
CA GLU A 20 -26.81 9.88 2.14
C GLU A 20 -25.50 9.53 2.84
N VAL A 21 -24.36 9.92 2.27
CA VAL A 21 -23.04 9.58 2.80
C VAL A 21 -22.32 10.81 3.33
N ASN A 22 -21.98 10.76 4.60
CA ASN A 22 -21.08 11.72 5.25
C ASN A 22 -19.73 11.07 5.55
N LEU A 23 -18.64 11.60 4.99
CA LEU A 23 -17.29 11.12 5.26
C LEU A 23 -16.65 11.97 6.36
N ILE A 24 -16.49 11.39 7.53
CA ILE A 24 -15.88 12.08 8.67
C ILE A 24 -14.41 11.69 8.75
N ALA A 25 -13.53 12.69 8.78
CA ALA A 25 -12.10 12.48 8.85
C ALA A 25 -11.40 13.56 9.66
N LYS A 26 -10.40 13.15 10.41
CA LYS A 26 -9.49 14.07 11.10
C LYS A 26 -8.83 15.01 10.10
N LYS A 27 -8.45 16.22 10.52
CA LYS A 27 -7.61 17.12 9.74
C LYS A 27 -6.31 16.41 9.40
N GLY A 28 -6.08 16.12 8.13
CA GLY A 28 -4.92 15.35 7.67
C GLY A 28 -3.61 16.08 7.92
N THR A 29 -2.53 15.32 8.09
CA THR A 29 -1.17 15.85 8.01
C THR A 29 -0.88 16.21 6.55
N LYS A 30 -0.09 17.25 6.30
CA LYS A 30 0.33 17.66 4.94
C LYS A 30 1.23 16.65 4.24
N ASN A 31 1.69 15.61 4.96
CA ASN A 31 2.62 14.63 4.42
C ASN A 31 1.93 13.68 3.45
N ALA A 32 2.47 13.61 2.25
CA ALA A 32 2.05 12.70 1.20
C ALA A 32 2.27 11.24 1.63
N ASP A 33 1.33 10.35 1.33
CA ASP A 33 1.51 8.91 1.51
C ASP A 33 2.35 8.35 0.36
N LYS A 34 3.66 8.30 0.58
CA LYS A 34 4.64 7.83 -0.40
C LYS A 34 4.76 6.29 -0.46
N ARG A 35 3.71 5.57 -0.15
CA ARG A 35 3.66 4.11 -0.31
C ARG A 35 3.00 3.75 -1.63
N THR A 36 3.26 2.53 -2.06
CA THR A 36 2.49 1.89 -3.13
C THR A 36 1.58 0.82 -2.54
N THR A 37 0.52 0.51 -3.26
CA THR A 37 -0.35 -0.61 -2.95
C THR A 37 -0.54 -1.44 -4.22
N ALA A 38 -0.50 -2.75 -4.07
CA ALA A 38 -0.85 -3.69 -5.12
C ALA A 38 -2.27 -4.21 -4.89
N ILE A 39 -3.08 -4.24 -5.94
CA ILE A 39 -4.44 -4.80 -5.91
C ILE A 39 -4.56 -5.89 -6.97
N SER A 40 -5.35 -6.93 -6.68
CA SER A 40 -5.66 -7.99 -7.64
C SER A 40 -6.46 -7.47 -8.84
N ASP A 41 -6.45 -8.20 -9.93
CA ASP A 41 -7.25 -7.90 -11.12
C ASP A 41 -8.76 -7.80 -10.80
N THR A 42 -9.26 -8.67 -9.94
CA THR A 42 -10.66 -8.63 -9.48
C THR A 42 -10.99 -7.31 -8.76
N ASN A 43 -10.14 -6.88 -7.83
CA ASN A 43 -10.34 -5.61 -7.13
C ASN A 43 -10.18 -4.40 -8.08
N TYR A 44 -9.25 -4.46 -9.02
CA TYR A 44 -9.12 -3.43 -10.06
C TYR A 44 -10.39 -3.29 -10.89
N LYS A 45 -10.96 -4.40 -11.36
CA LYS A 45 -12.23 -4.43 -12.09
C LYS A 45 -13.37 -3.87 -11.25
N PHE A 46 -13.48 -4.30 -9.97
CA PHE A 46 -14.49 -3.79 -9.05
C PHE A 46 -14.42 -2.26 -8.90
N ILE A 47 -13.21 -1.71 -8.70
CA ILE A 47 -13.01 -0.27 -8.57
C ILE A 47 -13.42 0.47 -9.84
N ASN A 48 -13.01 -0.03 -11.02
CA ASN A 48 -13.36 0.60 -12.29
C ASN A 48 -14.86 0.58 -12.58
N GLN A 49 -15.56 -0.48 -12.21
CA GLN A 49 -17.00 -0.61 -12.42
C GLN A 49 -17.82 0.21 -11.42
N ASN A 50 -17.41 0.23 -10.16
CA ASN A 50 -18.24 0.73 -9.07
C ASN A 50 -17.82 2.11 -8.53
N ILE A 51 -16.60 2.56 -8.78
CA ILE A 51 -16.12 3.85 -8.26
C ILE A 51 -15.89 4.84 -9.39
N THR A 52 -14.83 4.63 -10.15
CA THR A 52 -14.46 5.47 -11.29
C THR A 52 -13.48 4.75 -12.19
N THR A 53 -13.54 5.02 -13.49
CA THR A 53 -12.57 4.48 -14.44
C THR A 53 -11.23 5.19 -14.25
N PHE A 54 -10.23 4.43 -13.87
CA PHE A 54 -8.88 4.94 -13.71
C PHE A 54 -8.14 4.94 -15.05
N GLY A 55 -7.50 6.07 -15.36
CA GLY A 55 -6.62 6.13 -16.53
C GLY A 55 -5.44 5.17 -16.40
N GLN A 56 -5.00 4.58 -17.50
CA GLN A 56 -3.92 3.57 -17.55
C GLN A 56 -2.61 4.02 -16.88
N LYS A 57 -2.36 5.33 -16.81
CA LYS A 57 -1.15 5.90 -16.17
C LYS A 57 -1.16 5.86 -14.64
N LEU A 58 -2.30 5.52 -14.03
CA LEU A 58 -2.42 5.48 -12.56
C LEU A 58 -2.02 4.15 -11.96
N PHE A 59 -2.04 3.09 -12.75
CA PHE A 59 -1.70 1.74 -12.34
C PHE A 59 -0.59 1.18 -13.22
N TRP A 60 0.26 0.37 -12.62
CA TRP A 60 1.25 -0.42 -13.34
C TRP A 60 0.81 -1.89 -13.32
N PRO A 61 0.49 -2.47 -14.47
CA PRO A 61 0.04 -3.85 -14.55
C PRO A 61 1.20 -4.82 -14.33
N SER A 62 0.97 -5.87 -13.58
CA SER A 62 1.90 -6.98 -13.39
C SER A 62 1.27 -8.28 -13.92
N LYS A 63 1.84 -8.82 -15.00
CA LYS A 63 1.44 -10.09 -15.61
C LYS A 63 2.14 -11.30 -15.01
N LYS A 64 3.24 -11.06 -14.29
CA LYS A 64 4.10 -12.09 -13.73
C LYS A 64 4.57 -11.70 -12.34
N ILE A 65 4.54 -12.66 -11.42
CA ILE A 65 5.15 -12.54 -10.09
C ILE A 65 6.16 -13.67 -9.97
N GLU A 66 7.38 -13.33 -9.64
CA GLU A 66 8.49 -14.26 -9.49
C GLU A 66 8.84 -14.42 -8.01
N LEU A 67 8.84 -15.65 -7.52
CA LEU A 67 9.19 -15.97 -6.14
C LEU A 67 10.56 -16.62 -6.09
N PHE A 68 11.42 -16.04 -5.25
CA PHE A 68 12.79 -16.47 -5.07
C PHE A 68 13.05 -16.85 -3.62
N TYR A 69 13.87 -17.84 -3.45
CA TYR A 69 14.35 -18.31 -2.16
C TYR A 69 15.89 -18.22 -2.14
N GLU A 70 16.45 -17.69 -1.05
CA GLU A 70 17.90 -17.55 -0.86
C GLU A 70 18.45 -18.76 -0.12
N THR A 71 19.45 -19.39 -0.72
CA THR A 71 20.28 -20.41 -0.05
C THR A 71 21.62 -19.80 0.38
N SER A 72 22.46 -20.57 1.05
CA SER A 72 23.83 -20.14 1.37
C SER A 72 24.72 -19.94 0.14
N LYS A 73 24.37 -20.53 -1.01
CA LYS A 73 25.18 -20.52 -2.23
C LYS A 73 24.58 -19.69 -3.36
N GLU A 74 23.25 -19.69 -3.47
CA GLU A 74 22.57 -19.08 -4.61
C GLU A 74 21.13 -18.65 -4.29
N LYS A 75 20.55 -17.93 -5.23
CA LYS A 75 19.17 -17.53 -5.25
C LYS A 75 18.41 -18.37 -6.28
N ILE A 76 17.43 -19.11 -5.82
CA ILE A 76 16.64 -20.04 -6.64
C ILE A 76 15.26 -19.42 -6.91
N ASN A 77 14.89 -19.32 -8.19
CA ASN A 77 13.49 -19.06 -8.56
C ASN A 77 12.72 -20.37 -8.42
N PHE A 78 11.80 -20.44 -7.48
CA PHE A 78 11.06 -21.67 -7.20
C PHE A 78 9.61 -21.64 -7.68
N LEU A 79 9.07 -20.44 -7.97
CA LEU A 79 7.71 -20.30 -8.46
C LEU A 79 7.54 -19.06 -9.32
N ASN A 80 6.84 -19.22 -10.43
CA ASN A 80 6.42 -18.14 -11.30
C ASN A 80 4.91 -18.18 -11.44
N LEU A 81 4.24 -17.18 -10.89
CA LEU A 81 2.81 -16.96 -11.11
C LEU A 81 2.65 -16.14 -12.39
N LYS A 82 1.79 -16.59 -13.29
CA LYS A 82 1.52 -15.93 -14.56
C LYS A 82 0.09 -16.26 -15.01
N GLU A 83 -0.63 -15.24 -15.47
CA GLU A 83 -1.91 -15.40 -16.14
C GLU A 83 -1.75 -15.17 -17.64
N ALA A 84 -2.44 -15.99 -18.45
CA ALA A 84 -2.31 -15.92 -19.90
C ALA A 84 -2.95 -14.66 -20.48
N ASN A 85 -4.17 -14.32 -20.03
CA ASN A 85 -5.03 -13.30 -20.65
C ASN A 85 -5.37 -12.12 -19.73
N SER A 86 -4.81 -12.07 -18.50
CA SER A 86 -5.09 -11.02 -17.54
C SER A 86 -3.82 -10.58 -16.82
N ASN A 87 -3.94 -9.53 -16.03
CA ASN A 87 -2.90 -9.14 -15.09
C ASN A 87 -3.16 -9.82 -13.75
N LEU A 88 -2.11 -10.21 -13.03
CA LEU A 88 -2.25 -10.76 -11.68
C LEU A 88 -2.60 -9.65 -10.70
N MET A 89 -1.99 -8.49 -10.88
CA MET A 89 -2.19 -7.33 -10.02
C MET A 89 -1.89 -6.03 -10.76
N TYR A 90 -2.28 -4.94 -10.10
CA TYR A 90 -1.95 -3.57 -10.49
C TYR A 90 -1.32 -2.85 -9.31
N VAL A 91 -0.17 -2.24 -9.52
CA VAL A 91 0.54 -1.45 -8.51
C VAL A 91 0.29 0.04 -8.75
N PHE A 92 -0.02 0.77 -7.70
CA PHE A 92 -0.26 2.21 -7.78
C PHE A 92 0.35 2.97 -6.60
N GLU A 93 0.62 4.24 -6.81
CA GLU A 93 1.04 5.15 -5.76
C GLU A 93 -0.19 5.65 -4.98
N ASN A 94 -0.18 5.49 -3.66
CA ASN A 94 -1.31 5.82 -2.79
C ASN A 94 -1.77 7.27 -2.94
N ASP A 95 -0.85 8.21 -3.06
CA ASP A 95 -1.16 9.62 -3.24
C ASP A 95 -1.90 9.91 -4.55
N LYS A 96 -1.53 9.24 -5.63
CA LYS A 96 -2.18 9.43 -6.93
C LYS A 96 -3.62 8.94 -6.87
N ILE A 97 -3.83 7.75 -6.32
CA ILE A 97 -5.19 7.19 -6.14
C ILE A 97 -6.01 8.05 -5.18
N LYS A 98 -5.43 8.47 -4.05
CA LYS A 98 -6.11 9.34 -3.09
C LYS A 98 -6.63 10.63 -3.74
N LYS A 99 -5.82 11.26 -4.60
CA LYS A 99 -6.23 12.46 -5.35
C LYS A 99 -7.43 12.20 -6.26
N VAL A 100 -7.45 11.06 -6.96
CA VAL A 100 -8.57 10.69 -7.83
C VAL A 100 -9.82 10.42 -6.99
N LEU A 101 -9.71 9.66 -5.91
CA LEU A 101 -10.83 9.38 -5.02
C LEU A 101 -11.40 10.64 -4.37
N LEU A 102 -10.56 11.60 -3.97
CA LEU A 102 -11.04 12.88 -3.45
C LEU A 102 -11.83 13.69 -4.50
N LYS A 103 -11.45 13.61 -5.78
CA LYS A 103 -12.25 14.19 -6.86
C LYS A 103 -13.62 13.50 -6.99
N GLU A 104 -13.66 12.17 -6.87
CA GLU A 104 -14.92 11.43 -6.91
C GLU A 104 -15.82 11.76 -5.70
N ILE A 105 -15.25 11.92 -4.50
CA ILE A 105 -15.97 12.39 -3.31
C ILE A 105 -16.64 13.75 -3.57
N SER A 106 -15.89 14.68 -4.14
CA SER A 106 -16.41 16.02 -4.48
C SER A 106 -17.49 15.96 -5.57
N LYS A 107 -17.27 15.18 -6.63
CA LYS A 107 -18.21 15.00 -7.75
C LYS A 107 -19.55 14.40 -7.30
N ASN A 108 -19.53 13.43 -6.42
CA ASN A 108 -20.73 12.78 -5.88
C ASN A 108 -21.34 13.56 -4.71
N LYS A 109 -20.93 14.80 -4.46
CA LYS A 109 -21.44 15.70 -3.42
C LYS A 109 -21.39 15.10 -2.01
N ILE A 110 -20.48 14.17 -1.76
CA ILE A 110 -20.27 13.57 -0.43
C ILE A 110 -19.73 14.63 0.51
N LYS A 111 -20.40 14.85 1.63
CA LYS A 111 -19.97 15.82 2.64
C LYS A 111 -18.74 15.32 3.39
N LEU A 112 -17.60 15.95 3.16
CA LEU A 112 -16.37 15.67 3.89
C LEU A 112 -16.28 16.56 5.14
N ILE A 113 -16.51 15.95 6.31
CA ILE A 113 -16.52 16.62 7.61
C ILE A 113 -15.15 16.44 8.28
N ARG A 114 -14.45 17.55 8.53
CA ARG A 114 -13.16 17.56 9.21
C ARG A 114 -13.35 17.65 10.73
N LYS A 115 -13.38 16.48 11.38
CA LYS A 115 -13.60 16.35 12.82
C LYS A 115 -12.73 15.24 13.41
N ASP A 116 -12.09 15.49 14.54
CA ASP A 116 -11.38 14.47 15.32
C ASP A 116 -12.37 13.89 16.34
N LEU A 117 -12.98 12.75 16.00
CA LEU A 117 -13.95 12.06 16.86
C LEU A 117 -13.25 11.49 18.08
N LYS A 118 -13.82 11.70 19.25
CA LYS A 118 -13.34 11.15 20.52
C LYS A 118 -14.03 9.82 20.88
N ASN A 119 -15.31 9.70 20.54
CA ASN A 119 -16.10 8.50 20.78
C ASN A 119 -17.18 8.33 19.69
N LEU A 120 -17.91 7.22 19.70
CA LEU A 120 -19.00 6.93 18.76
C LEU A 120 -20.32 7.62 19.14
N ASP A 121 -20.48 8.10 20.37
CA ASP A 121 -21.71 8.78 20.79
C ASP A 121 -21.95 10.07 20.00
N GLU A 122 -20.88 10.64 19.46
CA GLU A 122 -20.97 11.81 18.58
C GLU A 122 -21.64 11.51 17.23
N LEU A 123 -21.94 10.24 16.95
CA LEU A 123 -22.50 9.75 15.69
C LEU A 123 -23.89 9.12 15.85
N LYS A 124 -24.58 9.34 16.97
CA LYS A 124 -25.88 8.72 17.29
C LYS A 124 -26.99 8.99 16.25
N ASN A 125 -26.85 10.06 15.47
CA ASN A 125 -27.84 10.47 14.48
C ASN A 125 -27.64 9.80 13.10
N TYR A 126 -26.73 8.85 12.99
CA TYR A 126 -26.51 8.07 11.76
C TYR A 126 -27.11 6.68 11.90
N ASP A 127 -27.85 6.23 10.89
CA ASP A 127 -28.44 4.88 10.84
C ASP A 127 -27.37 3.81 10.72
N LEU A 128 -26.25 4.11 10.02
CA LEU A 128 -25.14 3.20 9.83
C LEU A 128 -23.79 3.92 9.96
N ILE A 129 -22.88 3.34 10.72
CA ILE A 129 -21.53 3.84 10.90
C ILE A 129 -20.53 2.81 10.37
N ILE A 130 -19.73 3.18 9.37
CA ILE A 130 -18.67 2.34 8.83
C ILE A 130 -17.30 2.89 9.26
N LEU A 131 -16.53 2.07 9.95
CA LEU A 131 -15.26 2.47 10.58
C LEU A 131 -14.06 2.18 9.68
N CYS A 132 -13.59 3.18 8.97
CA CYS A 132 -12.36 3.15 8.16
C CYS A 132 -11.26 3.99 8.83
N ILE A 133 -10.92 3.68 10.07
CA ILE A 133 -10.09 4.53 10.96
C ILE A 133 -8.61 4.15 11.04
N GLY A 134 -8.24 3.04 10.39
CA GLY A 134 -6.86 2.51 10.47
C GLY A 134 -6.53 1.90 11.84
N GLY A 135 -5.48 1.10 11.90
CA GLY A 135 -5.15 0.30 13.08
C GLY A 135 -4.64 1.07 14.30
N GLN A 136 -4.26 2.35 14.14
CA GLN A 136 -3.70 3.17 15.22
C GLN A 136 -4.72 4.12 15.87
N SER A 137 -5.99 4.02 15.51
CA SER A 137 -7.02 4.90 16.06
C SER A 137 -7.32 4.58 17.53
N LYS A 138 -7.32 5.60 18.38
CA LYS A 138 -7.73 5.46 19.79
C LYS A 138 -9.18 4.99 19.94
N ILE A 139 -10.07 5.34 19.00
CA ILE A 139 -11.48 4.91 18.98
C ILE A 139 -11.57 3.38 18.89
N TYR A 140 -10.62 2.72 18.21
CA TYR A 140 -10.63 1.27 18.09
C TYR A 140 -10.61 0.57 19.45
N ASN A 141 -9.81 1.07 20.39
CA ASN A 141 -9.74 0.51 21.75
C ASN A 141 -11.06 0.60 22.49
N ASN A 142 -11.81 1.71 22.30
CA ASN A 142 -13.13 1.92 22.93
C ASN A 142 -14.18 0.95 22.37
N ILE A 143 -14.12 0.65 21.08
CA ILE A 143 -15.07 -0.25 20.40
C ILE A 143 -14.80 -1.71 20.80
N THR A 144 -13.55 -2.10 20.82
CA THR A 144 -13.17 -3.50 21.07
C THR A 144 -13.22 -3.89 22.54
N LYS A 145 -13.45 -2.91 23.46
CA LYS A 145 -13.49 -3.14 24.92
C LYS A 145 -12.36 -4.07 25.39
N ASN A 146 -11.14 -3.84 24.93
CA ASN A 146 -9.96 -4.65 25.22
C ASN A 146 -9.99 -6.12 24.70
N ARG A 147 -10.91 -6.47 23.80
CA ARG A 147 -10.98 -7.80 23.18
C ARG A 147 -10.08 -7.95 21.95
N SER A 148 -9.29 -6.94 21.60
CA SER A 148 -8.35 -7.05 20.48
C SER A 148 -7.13 -7.87 20.87
N ILE A 149 -6.83 -8.91 20.10
CA ILE A 149 -5.58 -9.67 20.22
C ILE A 149 -4.50 -8.88 19.46
N LYS A 150 -3.46 -8.44 20.18
CA LYS A 150 -2.31 -7.77 19.59
C LYS A 150 -1.11 -8.72 19.64
N LYS A 151 -0.55 -9.06 18.49
CA LYS A 151 0.68 -9.83 18.38
C LYS A 151 1.77 -8.96 17.79
N ASP A 152 2.84 -8.74 18.54
CA ASP A 152 4.05 -8.08 18.05
C ASP A 152 4.94 -9.12 17.38
N TYR A 153 5.17 -8.98 16.08
CA TYR A 153 6.06 -9.87 15.30
C TYR A 153 7.53 -9.52 15.47
N LYS A 154 7.85 -8.43 16.17
CA LYS A 154 9.22 -7.88 16.33
C LYS A 154 9.93 -7.69 14.99
N GLU A 155 9.18 -7.24 14.01
CA GLU A 155 9.64 -6.94 12.66
C GLU A 155 9.36 -5.48 12.31
N ILE A 156 10.19 -4.95 11.44
CA ILE A 156 10.07 -3.58 10.89
C ILE A 156 10.04 -3.70 9.38
N ALA A 157 9.05 -3.09 8.74
CA ALA A 157 8.99 -2.96 7.30
C ALA A 157 9.74 -1.71 6.85
N ILE A 158 10.79 -1.89 6.05
CA ILE A 158 11.53 -0.83 5.39
C ILE A 158 10.97 -0.68 3.99
N THR A 159 10.54 0.52 3.62
CA THR A 159 9.97 0.80 2.30
C THR A 159 10.65 1.97 1.65
N GLY A 160 10.57 2.05 0.33
CA GLY A 160 11.08 3.19 -0.42
C GLY A 160 10.85 3.02 -1.92
N TYR A 161 11.28 4.04 -2.67
CA TYR A 161 11.21 4.04 -4.13
C TYR A 161 12.62 3.95 -4.70
N VAL A 162 12.74 3.22 -5.80
CA VAL A 162 13.98 3.07 -6.54
C VAL A 162 13.79 3.54 -7.96
N LYS A 163 14.60 4.50 -8.38
CA LYS A 163 14.75 4.88 -9.78
C LYS A 163 15.75 3.93 -10.46
N HIS A 164 15.40 3.47 -11.66
CA HIS A 164 16.21 2.51 -12.42
C HIS A 164 16.08 2.71 -13.93
N ASN A 165 16.98 2.04 -14.67
CA ASN A 165 16.98 2.03 -16.13
C ASN A 165 16.88 0.62 -16.71
N PHE A 166 16.33 -0.34 -15.96
CA PHE A 166 16.18 -1.73 -16.42
C PHE A 166 15.20 -1.78 -17.60
N LYS A 167 15.52 -2.57 -18.62
CA LYS A 167 14.64 -2.77 -19.79
C LYS A 167 13.33 -3.43 -19.40
N THR A 168 13.40 -4.42 -18.52
CA THR A 168 12.26 -5.17 -17.99
C THR A 168 12.46 -5.43 -16.51
N LEU A 169 11.40 -5.31 -15.74
CA LEU A 169 11.38 -5.66 -14.33
C LEU A 169 10.03 -6.25 -13.98
N ASN A 170 10.03 -7.48 -13.50
CA ASN A 170 8.82 -8.15 -12.99
C ASN A 170 8.62 -7.87 -11.52
N THR A 171 7.39 -7.98 -11.07
CA THR A 171 7.10 -8.08 -9.63
C THR A 171 7.79 -9.31 -9.08
N SER A 172 8.52 -9.14 -7.99
CA SER A 172 9.32 -10.22 -7.41
C SER A 172 9.24 -10.21 -5.88
N GLN A 173 9.21 -11.40 -5.30
CA GLN A 173 9.29 -11.61 -3.86
C GLN A 173 10.50 -12.49 -3.57
N PHE A 174 11.37 -12.01 -2.71
CA PHE A 174 12.57 -12.71 -2.27
C PHE A 174 12.42 -13.12 -0.81
N PHE A 175 12.49 -14.40 -0.52
CA PHE A 175 12.54 -14.95 0.83
C PHE A 175 14.00 -15.04 1.26
N LEU A 176 14.47 -13.99 1.94
CA LEU A 176 15.85 -13.81 2.35
C LEU A 176 16.05 -14.26 3.80
N LYS A 177 17.29 -14.48 4.19
CA LYS A 177 17.67 -14.82 5.56
C LYS A 177 17.28 -13.71 6.56
N GLU A 178 17.44 -12.46 6.18
CA GLU A 178 17.08 -11.30 7.01
C GLU A 178 15.56 -11.06 7.09
N GLY A 179 14.80 -11.62 6.15
CA GLY A 179 13.36 -11.50 6.02
C GLY A 179 12.92 -11.17 4.59
N PRO A 180 11.63 -11.29 4.28
CA PRO A 180 11.12 -11.17 2.92
C PRO A 180 11.26 -9.75 2.35
N LEU A 181 11.72 -9.67 1.09
CA LEU A 181 11.85 -8.44 0.32
C LEU A 181 11.00 -8.53 -0.96
N ALA A 182 10.08 -7.60 -1.12
CA ALA A 182 9.28 -7.46 -2.34
C ALA A 182 9.78 -6.31 -3.21
N ILE A 183 9.73 -6.50 -4.54
CA ILE A 183 9.98 -5.49 -5.56
C ILE A 183 8.69 -5.34 -6.37
N LEU A 184 8.16 -4.13 -6.40
CA LEU A 184 6.87 -3.80 -7.00
C LEU A 184 7.06 -2.66 -8.02
N PRO A 185 7.26 -2.96 -9.30
CA PRO A 185 7.29 -1.94 -10.35
C PRO A 185 5.96 -1.16 -10.37
N PHE A 186 6.03 0.16 -10.42
CA PHE A 186 4.86 1.02 -10.53
C PHE A 186 4.97 2.05 -11.68
N SER A 187 6.07 2.03 -12.40
CA SER A 187 6.28 2.72 -13.66
C SER A 187 7.44 2.12 -14.44
N LYS A 188 7.68 2.62 -15.66
CA LYS A 188 8.79 2.14 -16.51
C LYS A 188 10.16 2.26 -15.83
N ASN A 189 10.36 3.30 -15.02
CA ASN A 189 11.67 3.63 -14.44
C ASN A 189 11.66 3.68 -12.91
N TYR A 190 10.58 3.22 -12.28
CA TYR A 190 10.46 3.20 -10.82
C TYR A 190 9.82 1.91 -10.33
N PHE A 191 10.36 1.40 -9.23
CA PHE A 191 9.70 0.40 -8.41
C PHE A 191 9.73 0.81 -6.94
N SER A 192 8.78 0.32 -6.17
CA SER A 192 8.84 0.34 -4.73
C SER A 192 9.36 -0.98 -4.21
N PHE A 193 9.97 -0.94 -3.05
CA PHE A 193 10.34 -2.14 -2.32
C PHE A 193 9.72 -2.13 -0.93
N VAL A 194 9.51 -3.33 -0.39
CA VAL A 194 9.14 -3.57 0.99
C VAL A 194 10.04 -4.68 1.51
N TRP A 195 10.87 -4.38 2.51
CA TRP A 195 11.74 -5.35 3.16
C TRP A 195 11.36 -5.47 4.62
N SER A 196 10.77 -6.60 5.01
CA SER A 196 10.46 -6.90 6.41
C SER A 196 11.68 -7.54 7.05
N VAL A 197 12.22 -6.91 8.08
CA VAL A 197 13.40 -7.39 8.80
C VAL A 197 13.13 -7.46 10.29
N LYS A 198 13.89 -8.29 11.01
CA LYS A 198 13.81 -8.33 12.47
C LYS A 198 14.19 -6.95 13.05
N LYS A 199 13.49 -6.54 14.11
CA LYS A 199 13.68 -5.24 14.76
C LYS A 199 15.14 -5.01 15.18
N HIS A 200 15.79 -5.98 15.80
CA HIS A 200 17.19 -5.88 16.19
C HIS A 200 18.14 -5.67 14.99
N PHE A 201 17.86 -6.32 13.84
CA PHE A 201 18.64 -6.10 12.62
C PHE A 201 18.54 -4.65 12.15
N PHE A 202 17.32 -4.09 12.14
CA PHE A 202 17.11 -2.70 11.77
C PHE A 202 17.81 -1.73 12.73
N GLU A 203 17.67 -1.93 14.05
CA GLU A 203 18.27 -1.07 15.07
C GLU A 203 19.80 -1.02 14.96
N ASN A 204 20.43 -2.19 14.80
CA ASN A 204 21.89 -2.30 14.66
C ASN A 204 22.42 -1.65 13.36
N ASN A 205 21.58 -1.50 12.35
CA ASN A 205 21.97 -1.03 11.02
C ASN A 205 21.32 0.31 10.62
N SER A 206 20.58 0.96 11.51
CA SER A 206 19.76 2.14 11.20
C SER A 206 20.52 3.25 10.49
N LYS A 207 21.76 3.55 10.90
CA LYS A 207 22.63 4.57 10.28
C LYS A 207 23.09 4.22 8.85
N LYS A 208 23.11 2.93 8.48
CA LYS A 208 23.60 2.44 7.19
C LYS A 208 22.46 1.80 6.36
N ILE A 209 21.22 1.92 6.80
CA ILE A 209 20.10 1.18 6.22
C ILE A 209 19.92 1.45 4.72
N THR A 210 20.09 2.70 4.28
CA THR A 210 19.99 3.08 2.86
C THR A 210 21.03 2.34 2.00
N THR A 211 22.26 2.30 2.47
CA THR A 211 23.35 1.60 1.77
C THR A 211 23.11 0.09 1.76
N LEU A 212 22.67 -0.48 2.88
CA LEU A 212 22.36 -1.91 2.95
C LEU A 212 21.22 -2.30 2.00
N VAL A 213 20.16 -1.53 1.97
CA VAL A 213 19.03 -1.74 1.04
C VAL A 213 19.52 -1.63 -0.41
N LYS A 214 20.32 -0.61 -0.75
CA LYS A 214 20.89 -0.45 -2.09
C LYS A 214 21.70 -1.68 -2.49
N ASN A 215 22.64 -2.09 -1.66
CA ASN A 215 23.51 -3.23 -1.93
C ASN A 215 22.70 -4.53 -2.10
N LYS A 216 21.71 -4.78 -1.20
CA LYS A 216 20.87 -5.98 -1.30
C LYS A 216 20.03 -5.98 -2.59
N ILE A 217 19.43 -4.87 -2.99
CA ILE A 217 18.66 -4.77 -4.23
C ILE A 217 19.55 -5.00 -5.47
N VAL A 218 20.75 -4.40 -5.51
CA VAL A 218 21.72 -4.61 -6.61
C VAL A 218 22.13 -6.07 -6.71
N GLU A 219 22.43 -6.70 -5.58
CA GLU A 219 22.74 -8.13 -5.49
C GLU A 219 21.60 -9.01 -6.01
N LEU A 220 20.38 -8.75 -5.55
CA LEU A 220 19.19 -9.53 -5.91
C LEU A 220 18.85 -9.42 -7.39
N LEU A 221 18.98 -8.25 -7.97
CA LEU A 221 18.68 -8.02 -9.40
C LEU A 221 19.83 -8.41 -10.32
N LYS A 222 21.01 -8.80 -9.77
CA LYS A 222 22.24 -9.13 -10.53
C LYS A 222 22.57 -8.08 -11.58
N ASN A 223 22.31 -6.82 -11.28
CA ASN A 223 22.43 -5.73 -12.23
C ASN A 223 23.41 -4.68 -11.71
N LYS A 224 24.47 -4.44 -12.50
CA LYS A 224 25.50 -3.43 -12.19
C LYS A 224 25.07 -1.99 -12.51
N GLN A 225 23.85 -1.76 -13.00
CA GLN A 225 23.36 -0.42 -13.31
C GLN A 225 23.12 0.37 -12.02
N ASP A 226 23.41 1.66 -12.09
CA ASP A 226 23.15 2.56 -10.96
C ASP A 226 21.66 2.66 -10.67
N ILE A 227 21.32 2.46 -9.41
CA ILE A 227 19.99 2.69 -8.87
C ILE A 227 20.04 3.81 -7.84
N THR A 228 19.00 4.63 -7.82
CA THR A 228 18.83 5.70 -6.82
C THR A 228 17.66 5.38 -5.92
N ILE A 229 17.90 5.32 -4.62
CA ILE A 229 16.85 5.08 -3.63
C ILE A 229 16.35 6.41 -3.08
N ASN A 230 15.05 6.54 -3.02
CA ASN A 230 14.35 7.72 -2.52
C ASN A 230 13.28 7.32 -1.49
N ASN A 231 12.96 8.25 -0.59
CA ASN A 231 11.82 8.13 0.33
C ASN A 231 11.83 6.88 1.21
N ILE A 232 13.00 6.53 1.78
CA ILE A 232 13.06 5.43 2.76
C ILE A 232 12.23 5.79 4.00
N GLN A 233 11.39 4.86 4.40
CA GLN A 233 10.55 4.94 5.60
C GLN A 233 10.55 3.57 6.30
N SER A 234 10.32 3.57 7.61
CA SER A 234 10.16 2.34 8.42
C SER A 234 8.84 2.36 9.18
N TYR A 235 8.23 1.20 9.32
CA TYR A 235 6.93 1.00 9.95
C TYR A 235 6.96 -0.16 10.93
#